data_c40f9b0b39730a85df8eb9bbcb7bac1e
#
_entry.id   c40f9b0b39730a85df8eb9bbcb7bac1e
#
_cell.length_a   1.000
_cell.length_b   1.000
_cell.length_c   1.000
_cell.angle_alpha   90.00
_cell.angle_beta   90.00
_cell.angle_gamma   90.00
#
_symmetry.space_group_name_H-M   'P 1'
#
loop_
_entity.id
_entity.type
_entity.pdbx_description
1 polymer ?
#
loop_
_entity_poly.entity_id
_entity_poly.type
_entity_poly.pdbx_seq_one_letter_code
_entity_poly.pdbx_strand_id
1 'polypeptide(L)'
;MQSSQPSQHHPADGTSVHLKRTMTKRHLIMLSLGGAIGTGLFLSSGQVISQAGPIGAIISYIIGGLIAYMVMLCLGELAVNNPVTGSFGAFATKNIGPGTGYMVSWMYWLGWSATLGTEFTAAALLMQEWFPSTSIWLWTLVFIIAVLVSNLSSTRFFAES
;
A
#
# COMPACT_ATOMS: atom_id res chain seq x y z
N MET A 1 -52.42 -29.01 28.09
CA MET A 1 -51.13 -29.62 27.67
C MET A 1 -50.42 -28.59 26.84
N GLN A 2 -49.49 -27.91 27.48
CA GLN A 2 -48.75 -26.80 26.89
C GLN A 2 -47.31 -27.30 26.69
N SER A 3 -46.96 -27.55 25.44
CA SER A 3 -45.64 -28.03 25.03
C SER A 3 -44.64 -26.88 25.04
N SER A 4 -43.74 -26.92 25.99
CA SER A 4 -42.57 -26.03 26.10
C SER A 4 -41.58 -26.31 24.95
N GLN A 5 -41.39 -25.33 24.08
CA GLN A 5 -40.30 -25.35 23.14
C GLN A 5 -38.99 -24.98 23.85
N PRO A 6 -37.89 -25.71 23.61
CA PRO A 6 -36.58 -25.30 24.11
C PRO A 6 -36.05 -24.10 23.34
N SER A 7 -35.66 -23.08 24.07
CA SER A 7 -34.97 -21.91 23.58
C SER A 7 -33.64 -22.30 22.89
N GLN A 8 -33.56 -22.10 21.58
CA GLN A 8 -32.32 -22.20 20.86
C GLN A 8 -31.39 -21.07 21.30
N HIS A 9 -30.41 -21.44 22.05
CA HIS A 9 -29.27 -20.62 22.38
C HIS A 9 -28.49 -20.35 21.09
N HIS A 10 -28.61 -19.15 20.53
CA HIS A 10 -27.81 -18.63 19.48
C HIS A 10 -26.45 -18.22 20.08
N PRO A 11 -25.35 -18.89 19.78
CA PRO A 11 -24.06 -18.38 20.22
C PRO A 11 -23.75 -17.17 19.35
N ALA A 12 -23.95 -16.06 20.01
CA ALA A 12 -23.72 -14.77 19.44
C ALA A 12 -22.24 -14.44 19.34
N ASP A 13 -22.10 -13.45 18.59
CA ASP A 13 -21.17 -12.36 18.82
C ASP A 13 -19.73 -12.64 18.45
N GLY A 14 -19.56 -12.87 17.13
CA GLY A 14 -18.34 -12.43 16.49
C GLY A 14 -18.29 -10.91 16.63
N THR A 15 -17.39 -10.42 17.45
CA THR A 15 -17.03 -9.01 17.59
C THR A 15 -16.85 -8.39 16.19
N SER A 16 -17.89 -7.75 15.70
CA SER A 16 -17.83 -6.89 14.55
C SER A 16 -16.92 -5.72 14.95
N VAL A 17 -15.68 -5.78 14.52
CA VAL A 17 -14.76 -4.64 14.62
C VAL A 17 -15.37 -3.53 13.77
N HIS A 18 -16.19 -2.70 14.39
CA HIS A 18 -16.70 -1.49 13.75
C HIS A 18 -15.53 -0.55 13.51
N LEU A 19 -15.01 -0.58 12.29
CA LEU A 19 -14.04 0.38 11.82
C LEU A 19 -14.68 1.78 11.88
N LYS A 20 -14.24 2.58 12.83
CA LYS A 20 -14.71 3.94 13.02
C LYS A 20 -14.33 4.77 11.79
N ARG A 21 -15.30 5.31 11.06
CA ARG A 21 -15.07 6.21 9.93
C ARG A 21 -14.54 7.56 10.43
N THR A 22 -13.23 7.65 10.66
CA THR A 22 -12.56 8.88 11.12
C THR A 22 -11.92 9.69 9.99
N MET A 23 -11.78 9.10 8.78
CA MET A 23 -11.13 9.75 7.64
C MET A 23 -12.14 10.51 6.77
N THR A 24 -11.90 11.79 6.55
CA THR A 24 -12.64 12.60 5.57
C THR A 24 -12.12 12.32 4.16
N LYS A 25 -12.97 12.58 3.13
CA LYS A 25 -12.57 12.44 1.71
C LYS A 25 -11.27 13.21 1.39
N ARG A 26 -11.09 14.38 2.00
CA ARG A 26 -9.88 15.20 1.81
C ARG A 26 -8.62 14.53 2.33
N HIS A 27 -8.68 13.91 3.51
CA HIS A 27 -7.55 13.17 4.07
C HIS A 27 -7.20 11.96 3.19
N LEU A 28 -8.21 11.27 2.66
CA LEU A 28 -7.99 10.13 1.77
C LEU A 28 -7.31 10.54 0.46
N ILE A 29 -7.75 11.63 -0.17
CA ILE A 29 -7.14 12.16 -1.40
C ILE A 29 -5.70 12.61 -1.15
N MET A 30 -5.44 13.34 -0.08
CA MET A 30 -4.10 13.80 0.27
C MET A 30 -3.14 12.63 0.53
N LEU A 31 -3.62 11.61 1.27
CA LEU A 31 -2.84 10.40 1.56
C LEU A 31 -2.56 9.60 0.28
N SER A 32 -3.57 9.47 -0.60
CA SER A 32 -3.43 8.75 -1.88
C SER A 32 -2.47 9.45 -2.82
N LEU A 33 -2.55 10.78 -2.94
CA LEU A 33 -1.64 11.57 -3.76
C LEU A 33 -0.21 11.50 -3.21
N GLY A 34 -0.04 11.70 -1.89
CA GLY A 34 1.27 11.63 -1.24
C GLY A 34 1.91 10.24 -1.35
N GLY A 35 1.10 9.17 -1.27
CA GLY A 35 1.59 7.80 -1.42
C GLY A 35 1.87 7.40 -2.87
N ALA A 36 1.21 8.04 -3.85
CA ALA A 36 1.44 7.77 -5.28
C ALA A 36 2.65 8.52 -5.84
N ILE A 37 2.95 9.70 -5.30
CA ILE A 37 4.09 10.52 -5.70
C ILE A 37 5.30 10.11 -4.84
N GLY A 38 6.04 9.12 -5.31
CA GLY A 38 7.28 8.67 -4.68
C GLY A 38 8.52 9.23 -5.38
N THR A 39 9.71 8.83 -4.93
CA THR A 39 10.99 9.15 -5.55
C THR A 39 11.08 8.65 -7.00
N GLY A 40 10.32 7.61 -7.34
CA GLY A 40 10.23 7.07 -8.69
C GLY A 40 9.83 8.12 -9.73
N LEU A 41 8.90 9.03 -9.41
CA LEU A 41 8.52 10.08 -10.35
C LEU A 41 9.69 11.05 -10.63
N PHE A 42 10.48 11.37 -9.63
CA PHE A 42 11.56 12.36 -9.78
C PHE A 42 12.87 11.74 -10.29
N LEU A 43 13.22 10.55 -9.83
CA LEU A 43 14.48 9.90 -10.18
C LEU A 43 14.37 9.06 -11.47
N SER A 44 13.32 8.24 -11.58
CA SER A 44 13.17 7.32 -12.71
C SER A 44 12.66 8.00 -13.98
N SER A 45 11.98 9.15 -13.88
CA SER A 45 11.49 9.87 -15.07
C SER A 45 12.62 10.31 -15.99
N GLY A 46 13.76 10.76 -15.46
CA GLY A 46 14.94 11.10 -16.24
C GLY A 46 15.47 9.90 -17.05
N GLN A 47 15.50 8.72 -16.45
CA GLN A 47 15.93 7.50 -17.10
C GLN A 47 14.94 7.04 -18.19
N VAL A 48 13.64 7.13 -17.94
CA VAL A 48 12.61 6.82 -18.94
C VAL A 48 12.71 7.76 -20.14
N ILE A 49 12.89 9.06 -19.91
CA ILE A 49 13.06 10.06 -20.96
C ILE A 49 14.35 9.80 -21.76
N SER A 50 15.45 9.42 -21.10
CA SER A 50 16.72 9.14 -21.79
C SER A 50 16.66 7.89 -22.67
N GLN A 51 15.85 6.90 -22.32
CA GLN A 51 15.71 5.65 -23.08
C GLN A 51 14.64 5.73 -24.17
N ALA A 52 13.48 6.31 -23.89
CA ALA A 52 12.33 6.33 -24.78
C ALA A 52 12.10 7.67 -25.49
N GLY A 53 12.89 8.67 -25.14
CA GLY A 53 12.66 10.05 -25.57
C GLY A 53 11.44 10.69 -24.87
N PRO A 54 11.24 12.02 -25.02
CA PRO A 54 10.16 12.73 -24.33
C PRO A 54 8.77 12.23 -24.73
N ILE A 55 8.56 11.98 -26.02
CA ILE A 55 7.27 11.49 -26.53
C ILE A 55 7.00 10.06 -26.07
N GLY A 56 8.00 9.18 -26.11
CA GLY A 56 7.91 7.81 -25.65
C GLY A 56 7.62 7.73 -24.15
N ALA A 57 8.20 8.60 -23.35
CA ALA A 57 7.92 8.72 -21.92
C ALA A 57 6.45 9.09 -21.65
N ILE A 58 5.93 10.11 -22.36
CA ILE A 58 4.52 10.53 -22.22
C ILE A 58 3.57 9.38 -22.57
N ILE A 59 3.80 8.71 -23.70
CA ILE A 59 2.97 7.58 -24.12
C ILE A 59 3.02 6.45 -23.10
N SER A 60 4.20 6.11 -22.58
CA SER A 60 4.37 5.06 -21.57
C SER A 60 3.62 5.39 -20.28
N TYR A 61 3.67 6.64 -19.81
CA TYR A 61 2.93 7.06 -18.61
C TYR A 61 1.42 7.08 -18.83
N ILE A 62 0.93 7.46 -20.02
CA ILE A 62 -0.50 7.41 -20.34
C ILE A 62 -1.00 5.96 -20.34
N ILE A 63 -0.28 5.05 -21.01
CA ILE A 63 -0.65 3.64 -21.08
C ILE A 63 -0.63 3.01 -19.67
N GLY A 64 0.47 3.22 -18.94
CA GLY A 64 0.60 2.71 -17.57
C GLY A 64 -0.48 3.26 -16.62
N GLY A 65 -0.77 4.56 -16.72
CA GLY A 65 -1.83 5.20 -15.96
C GLY A 65 -3.22 4.65 -16.29
N LEU A 66 -3.51 4.38 -17.56
CA LEU A 66 -4.78 3.77 -17.98
C LEU A 66 -4.94 2.35 -17.43
N ILE A 67 -3.88 1.55 -17.49
CA ILE A 67 -3.87 0.19 -16.94
C ILE A 67 -4.10 0.24 -15.43
N ALA A 68 -3.37 1.09 -14.72
CA ALA A 68 -3.52 1.26 -13.27
C ALA A 68 -4.95 1.71 -12.91
N TYR A 69 -5.52 2.65 -13.65
CA TYR A 69 -6.89 3.12 -13.46
C TYR A 69 -7.91 1.99 -13.61
N MET A 70 -7.79 1.16 -14.67
CA MET A 70 -8.66 0.00 -14.87
C MET A 70 -8.58 -1.01 -13.72
N VAL A 71 -7.37 -1.32 -13.26
CA VAL A 71 -7.15 -2.22 -12.11
C VAL A 71 -7.80 -1.66 -10.85
N MET A 72 -7.65 -0.36 -10.60
CA MET A 72 -8.25 0.29 -9.42
C MET A 72 -9.77 0.36 -9.48
N LEU A 73 -10.38 0.50 -10.66
CA LEU A 73 -11.83 0.40 -10.82
C LEU A 73 -12.34 -1.00 -10.46
N CYS A 74 -11.70 -2.05 -10.98
CA CYS A 74 -12.07 -3.44 -10.64
C CYS A 74 -11.92 -3.71 -9.13
N LEU A 75 -10.84 -3.21 -8.52
CA LEU A 75 -10.63 -3.34 -7.08
C LEU A 75 -11.70 -2.59 -6.28
N GLY A 76 -12.09 -1.41 -6.74
CA GLY A 76 -13.14 -0.60 -6.11
C GLY A 76 -14.49 -1.33 -6.10
N GLU A 77 -14.89 -1.94 -7.21
CA GLU A 77 -16.11 -2.76 -7.29
C GLU A 77 -16.08 -3.97 -6.35
N LEU A 78 -14.95 -4.67 -6.30
CA LEU A 78 -14.75 -5.80 -5.38
C LEU A 78 -14.85 -5.36 -3.92
N ALA A 79 -14.26 -4.22 -3.58
CA ALA A 79 -14.26 -3.69 -2.21
C ALA A 79 -15.65 -3.23 -1.75
N VAL A 80 -16.48 -2.70 -2.65
CA VAL A 80 -17.86 -2.30 -2.34
C VAL A 80 -18.75 -3.51 -2.14
N ASN A 81 -18.63 -4.54 -3.01
CA ASN A 81 -19.44 -5.74 -2.92
C ASN A 81 -19.03 -6.69 -1.78
N ASN A 82 -17.76 -6.68 -1.41
CA ASN A 82 -17.23 -7.55 -0.37
C ASN A 82 -16.23 -6.77 0.51
N PRO A 83 -16.69 -6.06 1.54
CA PRO A 83 -15.82 -5.33 2.46
C PRO A 83 -15.08 -6.32 3.37
N VAL A 84 -13.94 -6.84 2.88
CA VAL A 84 -13.04 -7.72 3.64
C VAL A 84 -11.73 -7.01 3.92
N THR A 85 -11.15 -7.26 5.08
CA THR A 85 -9.79 -6.86 5.41
C THR A 85 -8.81 -7.77 4.68
N GLY A 86 -7.74 -7.23 4.09
CA GLY A 86 -6.72 -8.01 3.38
C GLY A 86 -6.61 -7.76 1.89
N SER A 87 -7.45 -6.87 1.33
CA SER A 87 -7.37 -6.36 -0.04
C SER A 87 -7.16 -7.45 -1.11
N PHE A 88 -6.14 -7.32 -1.96
CA PHE A 88 -5.92 -8.20 -3.12
C PHE A 88 -5.85 -9.69 -2.77
N GLY A 89 -5.11 -10.06 -1.69
CA GLY A 89 -4.97 -11.45 -1.26
C GLY A 89 -6.28 -12.06 -0.79
N ALA A 90 -7.08 -11.31 -0.03
CA ALA A 90 -8.38 -11.75 0.47
C ALA A 90 -9.39 -11.94 -0.67
N PHE A 91 -9.43 -11.01 -1.64
CA PHE A 91 -10.28 -11.13 -2.83
C PHE A 91 -9.88 -12.33 -3.70
N ALA A 92 -8.58 -12.54 -3.92
CA ALA A 92 -8.07 -13.69 -4.66
C ALA A 92 -8.42 -15.02 -3.96
N THR A 93 -8.27 -15.08 -2.63
CA THR A 93 -8.65 -16.26 -1.84
C THR A 93 -10.12 -16.58 -1.97
N LYS A 94 -10.98 -15.56 -1.86
CA LYS A 94 -12.44 -15.75 -1.87
C LYS A 94 -13.00 -16.12 -3.24
N ASN A 95 -12.48 -15.49 -4.31
CA ASN A 95 -13.06 -15.61 -5.65
C ASN A 95 -12.38 -16.69 -6.51
N ILE A 96 -11.11 -17.02 -6.25
CA ILE A 96 -10.33 -17.97 -7.08
C ILE A 96 -9.92 -19.19 -6.26
N GLY A 97 -9.40 -18.97 -5.06
CA GLY A 97 -8.99 -20.05 -4.17
C GLY A 97 -7.81 -19.70 -3.27
N PRO A 98 -7.57 -20.52 -2.21
CA PRO A 98 -6.57 -20.21 -1.19
C PRO A 98 -5.13 -20.18 -1.73
N GLY A 99 -4.79 -21.02 -2.70
CA GLY A 99 -3.46 -21.04 -3.32
C GLY A 99 -3.15 -19.73 -4.05
N THR A 100 -4.09 -19.22 -4.84
CA THR A 100 -3.95 -17.94 -5.55
C THR A 100 -3.88 -16.77 -4.58
N GLY A 101 -4.70 -16.78 -3.53
CA GLY A 101 -4.66 -15.76 -2.49
C GLY A 101 -3.30 -15.70 -1.78
N TYR A 102 -2.71 -16.85 -1.47
CA TYR A 102 -1.39 -16.93 -0.90
C TYR A 102 -0.31 -16.34 -1.84
N MET A 103 -0.31 -16.73 -3.11
CA MET A 103 0.62 -16.18 -4.11
C MET A 103 0.50 -14.68 -4.26
N VAL A 104 -0.73 -14.16 -4.39
CA VAL A 104 -0.99 -12.71 -4.51
C VAL A 104 -0.50 -11.95 -3.28
N SER A 105 -0.74 -12.48 -2.08
CA SER A 105 -0.27 -11.86 -0.84
C SER A 105 1.26 -11.80 -0.76
N TRP A 106 1.94 -12.87 -1.16
CA TRP A 106 3.40 -12.91 -1.24
C TRP A 106 3.97 -11.94 -2.27
N MET A 107 3.40 -11.91 -3.48
CA MET A 107 3.82 -10.98 -4.52
C MET A 107 3.61 -9.52 -4.10
N TYR A 108 2.50 -9.23 -3.43
CA TYR A 108 2.21 -7.91 -2.90
C TYR A 108 3.23 -7.48 -1.83
N TRP A 109 3.50 -8.39 -0.88
CA TRP A 109 4.51 -8.13 0.16
C TRP A 109 5.91 -7.91 -0.43
N LEU A 110 6.32 -8.77 -1.37
CA LEU A 110 7.62 -8.69 -2.02
C LEU A 110 7.75 -7.40 -2.85
N GLY A 111 6.70 -7.03 -3.57
CA GLY A 111 6.63 -5.78 -4.33
C GLY A 111 6.82 -4.56 -3.44
N TRP A 112 6.09 -4.47 -2.33
CA TRP A 112 6.25 -3.36 -1.38
C TRP A 112 7.61 -3.34 -0.70
N SER A 113 8.18 -4.49 -0.36
CA SER A 113 9.52 -4.59 0.21
C SER A 113 10.59 -4.10 -0.77
N ALA A 114 10.49 -4.48 -2.04
CA ALA A 114 11.38 -4.00 -3.09
C ALA A 114 11.23 -2.50 -3.32
N THR A 115 10.00 -2.00 -3.38
CA THR A 115 9.73 -0.56 -3.51
C THR A 115 10.36 0.23 -2.37
N LEU A 116 10.20 -0.21 -1.14
CA LEU A 116 10.80 0.44 0.03
C LEU A 116 12.34 0.50 -0.08
N GLY A 117 12.97 -0.59 -0.53
CA GLY A 117 14.42 -0.63 -0.78
C GLY A 117 14.87 0.37 -1.84
N THR A 118 14.12 0.50 -2.95
CA THR A 118 14.41 1.47 -4.00
C THR A 118 14.22 2.91 -3.54
N GLU A 119 13.20 3.19 -2.72
CA GLU A 119 12.96 4.52 -2.15
C GLU A 119 14.09 4.97 -1.24
N PHE A 120 14.59 4.09 -0.36
CA PHE A 120 15.73 4.42 0.51
C PHE A 120 17.02 4.64 -0.29
N THR A 121 17.23 3.83 -1.32
CA THR A 121 18.40 3.99 -2.19
C THR A 121 18.33 5.30 -2.96
N ALA A 122 17.16 5.66 -3.48
CA ALA A 122 16.94 6.90 -4.20
C ALA A 122 17.16 8.13 -3.30
N ALA A 123 16.64 8.09 -2.07
CA ALA A 123 16.86 9.15 -1.09
C ALA A 123 18.35 9.30 -0.74
N ALA A 124 19.08 8.18 -0.61
CA ALA A 124 20.51 8.19 -0.34
C ALA A 124 21.33 8.76 -1.50
N LEU A 125 20.94 8.47 -2.76
CA LEU A 125 21.55 9.06 -3.95
C LEU A 125 21.38 10.58 -4.00
N LEU A 126 20.19 11.10 -3.66
CA LEU A 126 19.95 12.54 -3.59
C LEU A 126 20.86 13.21 -2.51
N MET A 127 21.05 12.55 -1.38
CA MET A 127 21.97 13.06 -0.35
C MET A 127 23.43 13.04 -0.79
N GLN A 128 23.82 12.10 -1.63
CA GLN A 128 25.19 12.04 -2.16
C GLN A 128 25.50 13.21 -3.11
N GLU A 129 24.52 13.76 -3.81
CA GLU A 129 24.69 15.00 -4.59
C GLU A 129 25.09 16.19 -3.71
N TRP A 130 24.60 16.25 -2.48
CA TRP A 130 24.88 17.33 -1.53
C TRP A 130 26.15 17.05 -0.71
N PHE A 131 26.44 15.78 -0.45
CA PHE A 131 27.59 15.33 0.34
C PHE A 131 28.40 14.25 -0.40
N PRO A 132 29.18 14.62 -1.45
CA PRO A 132 29.88 13.64 -2.30
C PRO A 132 30.91 12.76 -1.58
N SER A 133 31.43 13.23 -0.45
CA SER A 133 32.43 12.49 0.34
C SER A 133 31.85 11.39 1.22
N THR A 134 30.50 11.28 1.30
CA THR A 134 29.85 10.32 2.19
C THR A 134 29.39 9.07 1.41
N SER A 135 29.44 7.91 2.08
CA SER A 135 29.01 6.65 1.48
C SER A 135 27.48 6.58 1.39
N ILE A 136 26.96 6.05 0.28
CA ILE A 136 25.53 5.76 0.07
C ILE A 136 24.95 4.92 1.21
N TRP A 137 25.69 3.93 1.68
CA TRP A 137 25.26 3.03 2.76
C TRP A 137 24.95 3.77 4.07
N LEU A 138 25.69 4.83 4.37
CA LEU A 138 25.44 5.63 5.57
C LEU A 138 24.07 6.33 5.48
N TRP A 139 23.76 6.96 4.37
CA TRP A 139 22.50 7.64 4.17
C TRP A 139 21.32 6.67 4.11
N THR A 140 21.47 5.53 3.44
CA THR A 140 20.47 4.48 3.43
C THR A 140 20.15 4.01 4.84
N LEU A 141 21.16 3.76 5.67
CA LEU A 141 20.98 3.36 7.07
C LEU A 141 20.28 4.44 7.90
N VAL A 142 20.66 5.70 7.71
CA VAL A 142 20.02 6.84 8.41
C VAL A 142 18.54 6.91 8.08
N PHE A 143 18.14 6.78 6.81
CA PHE A 143 16.74 6.81 6.41
C PHE A 143 15.96 5.60 6.93
N ILE A 144 16.54 4.41 6.90
CA ILE A 144 15.92 3.20 7.48
C ILE A 144 15.64 3.42 8.98
N ILE A 145 16.63 3.91 9.73
CA ILE A 145 16.47 4.16 11.16
C ILE A 145 15.44 5.27 11.40
N ALA A 146 15.46 6.35 10.63
CA ALA A 146 14.51 7.44 10.76
C ALA A 146 13.06 6.97 10.56
N VAL A 147 12.81 6.18 9.50
CA VAL A 147 11.48 5.62 9.24
C VAL A 147 11.07 4.62 10.30
N LEU A 148 11.99 3.76 10.76
CA LEU A 148 11.73 2.80 11.82
C LEU A 148 11.34 3.51 13.13
N VAL A 149 12.08 4.51 13.54
CA VAL A 149 11.80 5.31 14.74
C VAL A 149 10.46 6.03 14.62
N SER A 150 10.18 6.62 13.46
CA SER A 150 8.90 7.29 13.20
C SER A 150 7.71 6.32 13.30
N ASN A 151 7.85 5.11 12.75
CA ASN A 151 6.82 4.08 12.84
C ASN A 151 6.60 3.60 14.28
N LEU A 152 7.68 3.35 15.03
CA LEU A 152 7.60 2.93 16.44
C LEU A 152 6.97 4.02 17.32
N SER A 153 7.28 5.29 17.04
CA SER A 153 6.69 6.42 17.77
C SER A 153 5.20 6.57 17.47
N SER A 154 4.80 6.43 16.20
CA SER A 154 3.40 6.52 15.78
C SER A 154 2.52 5.44 16.43
N THR A 155 3.01 4.20 16.53
CA THR A 155 2.27 3.10 17.16
C THR A 155 2.07 3.30 18.66
N ARG A 156 3.01 3.94 19.35
CA ARG A 156 2.85 4.28 20.78
C ARG A 156 1.77 5.34 21.01
N PHE A 157 1.72 6.37 20.18
CA PHE A 157 0.66 7.40 20.25
C PHE A 157 -0.74 6.82 19.99
N PHE A 158 -0.87 5.83 19.11
CA PHE A 158 -2.15 5.16 18.84
C PHE A 158 -2.56 4.16 19.94
N ALA A 159 -1.61 3.63 20.69
CA ALA A 159 -1.89 2.68 21.77
C ALA A 159 -2.29 3.37 23.09
N GLU A 160 -1.97 4.65 23.26
CA GLU A 160 -2.27 5.43 24.47
C GLU A 160 -3.52 6.32 24.31
N SER A 161 -4.16 6.35 23.15
CA SER A 161 -5.37 7.12 22.84
C SER A 161 -6.60 6.22 22.73
#